data_bb41795dcfd7ab4e8a5865664894d9ea
#
_entry.id   bb41795dcfd7ab4e8a5865664894d9ea
#
_cell.length_a   1.000
_cell.length_b   1.000
_cell.length_c   1.000
_cell.angle_alpha   90.00
_cell.angle_beta   90.00
_cell.angle_gamma   90.00
#
_symmetry.space_group_name_H-M   'P 1'
#
loop_
_entity.id
_entity.type
_entity.pdbx_description
1 polymer ?
#
loop_
_entity_poly.entity_id
_entity_poly.type
_entity_poly.pdbx_seq_one_letter_code
_entity_poly.pdbx_strand_id
1 'polypeptide(L)'
;MFFTCCIAAISAQAAFYPVWLESLSSEDNGTAITADAMTNRDAMIRAARQLRYNLEVYPQSQYRTWYLVELADALFELGEIDSAISWYQVVEALPDSAQYGSFASLSSAKTEAWLGLTRCYIQKQEILNAINYLNKILPRNDKDRLTMAELQLKLNRRNTALQLLDETAGVNMPDAASKMRAALLYRQLRRYANAEKLLKNIANDSSTPAEFRSQAQALLKFLPYGTPFKWTNGVFEGKAATRNGEMIVNVTIKRDRIDNIVFRGNPLKDQFFACDATARKIVAANHIAVDAIDGAEDACVTVAVAVADALQKARRD
;
A
#
# COMPACT_ATOMS: atom_id res chain seq x y z
N MET A 1 -10.59 -1.32 40.74
CA MET A 1 -10.72 -2.41 39.81
C MET A 1 -9.92 -1.99 38.56
N PHE A 2 -8.65 -2.41 38.50
CA PHE A 2 -7.70 -1.99 37.47
C PHE A 2 -7.91 -2.85 36.23
N PHE A 3 -8.36 -2.26 35.11
CA PHE A 3 -8.26 -2.89 33.83
C PHE A 3 -6.79 -2.86 33.38
N THR A 4 -6.15 -3.98 33.57
CA THR A 4 -4.82 -4.23 33.02
C THR A 4 -5.00 -4.39 31.49
N CYS A 5 -4.81 -3.30 30.75
CA CYS A 5 -4.68 -3.34 29.31
C CYS A 5 -3.36 -4.09 29.03
N CYS A 6 -3.43 -5.37 28.69
CA CYS A 6 -2.31 -6.08 28.10
C CYS A 6 -2.02 -5.46 26.74
N ILE A 7 -1.17 -4.43 26.73
CA ILE A 7 -0.46 -4.02 25.52
C ILE A 7 0.55 -5.14 25.28
N ALA A 8 0.15 -6.12 24.47
CA ALA A 8 1.11 -7.03 23.88
C ALA A 8 2.16 -6.17 23.17
N ALA A 9 3.42 -6.33 23.54
CA ALA A 9 4.53 -5.71 22.87
C ALA A 9 4.53 -6.21 21.42
N ILE A 10 3.90 -5.44 20.54
CA ILE A 10 3.92 -5.67 19.11
C ILE A 10 5.37 -5.42 18.69
N SER A 11 6.03 -6.47 18.22
CA SER A 11 7.38 -6.37 17.66
C SER A 11 7.39 -5.21 16.65
N ALA A 12 8.46 -4.42 16.65
CA ALA A 12 8.62 -3.19 15.87
C ALA A 12 8.62 -3.37 14.33
N GLN A 13 8.12 -4.49 13.85
CA GLN A 13 7.91 -4.84 12.45
C GLN A 13 6.44 -5.14 12.09
N ALA A 14 5.51 -5.00 13.01
CA ALA A 14 4.11 -5.04 12.63
C ALA A 14 3.84 -3.80 11.78
N ALA A 15 3.71 -4.02 10.48
CA ALA A 15 3.12 -3.05 9.57
C ALA A 15 1.94 -2.40 10.30
N PHE A 16 1.79 -1.09 10.14
CA PHE A 16 0.69 -0.33 10.71
C PHE A 16 -0.60 -0.76 10.01
N TYR A 17 -0.91 -2.03 10.15
CA TYR A 17 -2.20 -2.56 9.79
C TYR A 17 -3.11 -2.24 10.97
N PRO A 18 -4.25 -1.62 10.72
CA PRO A 18 -5.09 -1.19 11.82
C PRO A 18 -5.38 -2.41 12.71
N VAL A 19 -4.92 -2.36 13.96
CA VAL A 19 -5.13 -3.39 15.01
C VAL A 19 -6.62 -3.76 15.16
N TRP A 20 -7.51 -2.89 14.69
CA TRP A 20 -8.95 -3.10 14.69
C TRP A 20 -9.46 -4.16 13.69
N LEU A 21 -8.67 -4.51 12.66
CA LEU A 21 -9.01 -5.66 11.80
C LEU A 21 -8.82 -6.99 12.55
N GLU A 22 -7.86 -7.05 13.48
CA GLU A 22 -7.67 -8.21 14.34
C GLU A 22 -8.77 -8.31 15.42
N SER A 23 -9.19 -7.18 16.00
CA SER A 23 -10.23 -7.17 17.03
C SER A 23 -11.63 -7.53 16.51
N LEU A 24 -11.91 -7.26 15.24
CA LEU A 24 -13.16 -7.64 14.60
C LEU A 24 -13.29 -9.15 14.35
N SER A 25 -12.16 -9.87 14.30
CA SER A 25 -12.17 -11.34 14.18
C SER A 25 -12.41 -12.06 15.51
N SER A 26 -12.26 -11.38 16.65
CA SER A 26 -12.31 -12.00 17.97
C SER A 26 -13.66 -11.86 18.71
N GLU A 27 -14.53 -10.95 18.30
CA GLU A 27 -15.80 -10.69 19.00
C GLU A 27 -17.04 -11.38 18.38
N ASP A 28 -16.93 -11.98 17.19
CA ASP A 28 -18.02 -12.74 16.59
C ASP A 28 -17.97 -14.23 17.01
N ASN A 29 -18.16 -14.48 18.29
CA ASN A 29 -18.24 -15.81 18.88
C ASN A 29 -19.57 -16.53 18.58
N GLY A 30 -20.09 -16.46 17.39
CA GLY A 30 -21.40 -17.07 17.13
C GLY A 30 -21.59 -17.79 15.82
N THR A 31 -20.88 -17.42 14.80
CA THR A 31 -20.94 -18.11 13.51
C THR A 31 -19.57 -18.10 12.87
N ALA A 32 -19.04 -19.29 12.57
CA ALA A 32 -17.89 -19.41 11.68
C ALA A 32 -18.31 -18.84 10.31
N ILE A 33 -18.24 -17.52 10.18
CA ILE A 33 -18.30 -16.87 8.90
C ILE A 33 -16.99 -17.25 8.24
N THR A 34 -17.05 -18.22 7.35
CA THR A 34 -15.93 -18.61 6.52
C THR A 34 -15.38 -17.35 5.87
N ALA A 35 -14.06 -17.19 5.86
CA ALA A 35 -13.36 -16.03 5.29
C ALA A 35 -13.80 -15.72 3.84
N ASP A 36 -14.50 -16.63 3.19
CA ASP A 36 -15.07 -16.50 1.84
C ASP A 36 -16.38 -15.70 1.78
N ALA A 37 -17.06 -15.45 2.91
CA ALA A 37 -18.35 -14.75 2.92
C ALA A 37 -18.27 -13.25 3.26
N MET A 38 -17.15 -12.76 3.78
CA MET A 38 -16.92 -11.35 4.03
C MET A 38 -16.24 -10.70 2.83
N THR A 39 -16.96 -9.84 2.14
CA THR A 39 -16.29 -8.92 1.22
C THR A 39 -15.41 -7.98 2.04
N ASN A 40 -14.21 -7.67 1.57
CA ASN A 40 -13.34 -6.64 2.18
C ASN A 40 -14.05 -5.31 2.43
N ARG A 41 -15.05 -5.00 1.60
CA ARG A 41 -15.88 -3.82 1.73
C ARG A 41 -16.66 -3.83 3.06
N ASP A 42 -17.23 -4.96 3.47
CA ASP A 42 -18.01 -5.05 4.70
C ASP A 42 -17.13 -4.91 5.94
N ALA A 43 -15.93 -5.46 5.90
CA ALA A 43 -14.93 -5.28 6.96
C ALA A 43 -14.54 -3.80 7.09
N MET A 44 -14.29 -3.11 5.96
CA MET A 44 -13.99 -1.67 5.95
C MET A 44 -15.14 -0.82 6.46
N ILE A 45 -16.37 -1.16 6.09
CA ILE A 45 -17.56 -0.45 6.58
C ILE A 45 -17.67 -0.59 8.11
N ARG A 46 -17.46 -1.79 8.65
CA ARG A 46 -17.48 -1.99 10.10
C ARG A 46 -16.38 -1.20 10.79
N ALA A 47 -15.21 -1.20 10.24
CA ALA A 47 -14.07 -0.46 10.74
C ALA A 47 -14.31 1.04 10.74
N ALA A 48 -14.77 1.60 9.65
CA ALA A 48 -15.12 3.01 9.59
C ALA A 48 -16.21 3.38 10.63
N ARG A 49 -17.17 2.48 10.87
CA ARG A 49 -18.18 2.66 11.92
C ARG A 49 -17.57 2.63 13.31
N GLN A 50 -16.66 1.68 13.58
CA GLN A 50 -15.99 1.57 14.87
C GLN A 50 -15.09 2.78 15.15
N LEU A 51 -14.34 3.25 14.16
CA LEU A 51 -13.50 4.45 14.27
C LEU A 51 -14.35 5.69 14.58
N ARG A 52 -15.48 5.84 13.89
CA ARG A 52 -16.44 6.93 14.15
C ARG A 52 -17.01 6.85 15.56
N TYR A 53 -17.44 5.67 16.00
CA TYR A 53 -17.90 5.43 17.36
C TYR A 53 -16.83 5.80 18.39
N ASN A 54 -15.58 5.39 18.18
CA ASN A 54 -14.47 5.73 19.08
C ASN A 54 -14.24 7.24 19.18
N LEU A 55 -14.36 7.97 18.08
CA LEU A 55 -14.24 9.44 18.05
C LEU A 55 -15.37 10.13 18.81
N GLU A 56 -16.59 9.58 18.76
CA GLU A 56 -17.76 10.12 19.45
C GLU A 56 -17.73 9.82 20.96
N VAL A 57 -17.37 8.59 21.32
CA VAL A 57 -17.40 8.13 22.73
C VAL A 57 -16.15 8.56 23.52
N TYR A 58 -15.00 8.63 22.82
CA TYR A 58 -13.71 8.95 23.44
C TYR A 58 -13.04 10.19 22.79
N PRO A 59 -13.70 11.38 22.82
CA PRO A 59 -13.20 12.56 22.10
C PRO A 59 -11.86 13.08 22.62
N GLN A 60 -11.47 12.72 23.86
CA GLN A 60 -10.20 13.10 24.51
C GLN A 60 -9.18 11.96 24.50
N SER A 61 -9.42 10.89 23.72
CA SER A 61 -8.47 9.79 23.62
C SER A 61 -7.11 10.26 23.10
N GLN A 62 -6.03 9.73 23.67
CA GLN A 62 -4.68 9.91 23.14
C GLN A 62 -4.53 9.37 21.69
N TYR A 63 -5.42 8.46 21.29
CA TYR A 63 -5.48 7.89 19.94
C TYR A 63 -6.38 8.68 18.97
N ARG A 64 -6.93 9.81 19.39
CA ARG A 64 -7.89 10.59 18.60
C ARG A 64 -7.33 10.96 17.21
N THR A 65 -6.09 11.42 17.15
CA THR A 65 -5.42 11.75 15.88
C THR A 65 -5.33 10.53 14.97
N TRP A 66 -4.99 9.38 15.53
CA TRP A 66 -4.93 8.11 14.81
C TRP A 66 -6.32 7.71 14.28
N TYR A 67 -7.37 7.76 15.12
CA TYR A 67 -8.74 7.45 14.67
C TYR A 67 -9.19 8.34 13.51
N LEU A 68 -8.84 9.63 13.53
CA LEU A 68 -9.20 10.58 12.47
C LEU A 68 -8.55 10.24 11.13
N VAL A 69 -7.25 9.94 11.12
CA VAL A 69 -6.52 9.57 9.90
C VAL A 69 -7.05 8.25 9.36
N GLU A 70 -7.14 7.21 10.21
CA GLU A 70 -7.61 5.89 9.78
C GLU A 70 -9.05 5.92 9.26
N LEU A 71 -9.92 6.74 9.85
CA LEU A 71 -11.28 6.91 9.34
C LEU A 71 -11.29 7.54 7.95
N ALA A 72 -10.46 8.56 7.74
CA ALA A 72 -10.35 9.20 6.44
C ALA A 72 -9.80 8.24 5.38
N ASP A 73 -8.76 7.45 5.71
CA ASP A 73 -8.18 6.42 4.85
C ASP A 73 -9.22 5.33 4.51
N ALA A 74 -9.96 4.85 5.52
CA ALA A 74 -11.00 3.84 5.33
C ALA A 74 -12.10 4.34 4.38
N LEU A 75 -12.54 5.59 4.54
CA LEU A 75 -13.54 6.20 3.67
C LEU A 75 -13.02 6.38 2.24
N PHE A 76 -11.75 6.78 2.08
CA PHE A 76 -11.11 6.86 0.77
C PHE A 76 -11.12 5.52 0.05
N GLU A 77 -10.69 4.44 0.72
CA GLU A 77 -10.67 3.10 0.13
C GLU A 77 -12.08 2.53 -0.13
N LEU A 78 -13.09 2.98 0.62
CA LEU A 78 -14.50 2.68 0.35
C LEU A 78 -15.07 3.43 -0.88
N GLY A 79 -14.34 4.43 -1.38
CA GLY A 79 -14.79 5.31 -2.47
C GLY A 79 -15.67 6.48 -2.00
N GLU A 80 -15.80 6.68 -0.68
CA GLU A 80 -16.55 7.78 -0.06
C GLU A 80 -15.70 9.06 -0.04
N ILE A 81 -15.29 9.53 -1.24
CA ILE A 81 -14.22 10.52 -1.41
C ILE A 81 -14.55 11.86 -0.72
N ASP A 82 -15.78 12.36 -0.82
CA ASP A 82 -16.15 13.63 -0.20
C ASP A 82 -16.13 13.52 1.35
N SER A 83 -16.55 12.39 1.87
CA SER A 83 -16.46 12.10 3.31
C SER A 83 -14.99 12.01 3.75
N ALA A 84 -14.14 11.34 2.98
CA ALA A 84 -12.70 11.25 3.26
C ALA A 84 -12.05 12.66 3.26
N ILE A 85 -12.36 13.50 2.27
CA ILE A 85 -11.89 14.90 2.22
C ILE A 85 -12.27 15.63 3.51
N SER A 86 -13.53 15.51 3.93
CA SER A 86 -14.02 16.19 5.14
C SER A 86 -13.24 15.77 6.38
N TRP A 87 -12.93 14.48 6.55
CA TRP A 87 -12.16 13.98 7.69
C TRP A 87 -10.68 14.34 7.61
N TYR A 88 -10.04 14.31 6.43
CA TYR A 88 -8.68 14.81 6.27
C TYR A 88 -8.58 16.31 6.58
N GLN A 89 -9.59 17.12 6.24
CA GLN A 89 -9.63 18.54 6.62
C GLN A 89 -9.72 18.73 8.13
N VAL A 90 -10.43 17.85 8.85
CA VAL A 90 -10.41 17.85 10.33
C VAL A 90 -9.00 17.56 10.85
N VAL A 91 -8.27 16.60 10.24
CA VAL A 91 -6.87 16.33 10.61
C VAL A 91 -5.97 17.52 10.25
N GLU A 92 -6.14 18.15 9.09
CA GLU A 92 -5.38 19.34 8.68
C GLU A 92 -5.54 20.50 9.69
N ALA A 93 -6.70 20.63 10.31
CA ALA A 93 -6.99 21.64 11.32
C ALA A 93 -6.36 21.37 12.70
N LEU A 94 -5.78 20.18 12.92
CA LEU A 94 -5.08 19.87 14.17
C LEU A 94 -3.82 20.73 14.35
N PRO A 95 -3.32 20.89 15.59
CA PRO A 95 -2.04 21.57 15.83
C PRO A 95 -0.88 20.91 15.06
N ASP A 96 0.16 21.68 14.73
CA ASP A 96 1.36 21.16 14.04
C ASP A 96 2.12 20.10 14.87
N SER A 97 1.91 20.10 16.19
CA SER A 97 2.45 19.09 17.10
C SER A 97 1.71 17.75 17.05
N ALA A 98 0.55 17.69 16.40
CA ALA A 98 -0.20 16.43 16.29
C ALA A 98 0.60 15.39 15.48
N GLN A 99 0.81 14.24 16.09
CA GLN A 99 1.60 13.16 15.52
C GLN A 99 0.68 11.99 15.13
N TYR A 100 1.08 11.26 14.11
CA TYR A 100 0.46 10.05 13.64
C TYR A 100 1.53 8.98 13.42
N GLY A 101 1.21 7.75 13.75
CA GLY A 101 2.12 6.63 13.56
C GLY A 101 2.57 5.99 14.88
N SER A 102 3.48 5.02 14.78
CA SER A 102 4.09 4.35 15.93
C SER A 102 5.24 5.18 16.51
N PHE A 103 5.64 4.88 17.76
CA PHE A 103 6.80 5.52 18.40
C PHE A 103 8.10 5.39 17.58
N ALA A 104 8.20 4.41 16.68
CA ALA A 104 9.36 4.20 15.83
C ALA A 104 9.34 5.03 14.54
N SER A 105 8.17 5.47 14.08
CA SER A 105 8.00 6.21 12.83
C SER A 105 6.85 7.21 12.90
N LEU A 106 7.00 8.23 13.76
CA LEU A 106 6.02 9.30 13.87
C LEU A 106 6.11 10.21 12.65
N SER A 107 4.97 10.41 11.97
CA SER A 107 4.78 11.43 10.97
C SER A 107 3.92 12.57 11.51
N SER A 108 3.92 13.70 10.82
CA SER A 108 2.98 14.78 11.13
C SER A 108 1.59 14.35 10.65
N ALA A 109 0.59 14.48 11.51
CA ALA A 109 -0.80 14.22 11.11
C ALA A 109 -1.22 15.08 9.91
N LYS A 110 -0.72 16.32 9.80
CA LYS A 110 -0.97 17.17 8.63
C LYS A 110 -0.34 16.64 7.36
N THR A 111 0.84 16.04 7.43
CA THR A 111 1.48 15.40 6.27
C THR A 111 0.60 14.27 5.76
N GLU A 112 0.10 13.40 6.64
CA GLU A 112 -0.81 12.32 6.25
C GLU A 112 -2.11 12.88 5.65
N ALA A 113 -2.70 13.91 6.26
CA ALA A 113 -3.89 14.56 5.71
C ALA A 113 -3.64 15.13 4.31
N TRP A 114 -2.52 15.80 4.08
CA TRP A 114 -2.19 16.37 2.76
C TRP A 114 -1.91 15.28 1.72
N LEU A 115 -1.29 14.17 2.09
CA LEU A 115 -1.15 13.00 1.22
C LEU A 115 -2.53 12.41 0.86
N GLY A 116 -3.40 12.24 1.86
CA GLY A 116 -4.77 11.75 1.66
C GLY A 116 -5.61 12.70 0.80
N LEU A 117 -5.59 14.00 1.08
CA LEU A 117 -6.27 15.02 0.26
C LEU A 117 -5.76 15.02 -1.19
N THR A 118 -4.44 14.89 -1.37
CA THR A 118 -3.86 14.76 -2.72
C THR A 118 -4.43 13.55 -3.45
N ARG A 119 -4.53 12.37 -2.80
CA ARG A 119 -5.13 11.16 -3.36
C ARG A 119 -6.61 11.38 -3.74
N CYS A 120 -7.39 11.99 -2.84
CA CYS A 120 -8.81 12.31 -3.06
C CYS A 120 -8.99 13.21 -4.28
N TYR A 121 -8.23 14.30 -4.39
CA TYR A 121 -8.34 15.25 -5.49
C TYR A 121 -7.84 14.68 -6.83
N ILE A 122 -6.85 13.78 -6.82
CA ILE A 122 -6.47 13.00 -8.01
C ILE A 122 -7.65 12.16 -8.48
N GLN A 123 -8.33 11.47 -7.57
CA GLN A 123 -9.49 10.62 -7.91
C GLN A 123 -10.67 11.42 -8.43
N LYS A 124 -10.88 12.64 -7.91
CA LYS A 124 -11.88 13.59 -8.42
C LYS A 124 -11.47 14.28 -9.71
N GLN A 125 -10.27 14.06 -10.21
CA GLN A 125 -9.66 14.76 -11.35
C GLN A 125 -9.48 16.27 -11.14
N GLU A 126 -9.46 16.71 -9.88
CA GLU A 126 -9.19 18.09 -9.47
C GLU A 126 -7.68 18.33 -9.34
N ILE A 127 -6.97 18.33 -10.46
CA ILE A 127 -5.50 18.28 -10.54
C ILE A 127 -4.84 19.48 -9.82
N LEU A 128 -5.41 20.69 -9.92
CA LEU A 128 -4.85 21.87 -9.27
C LEU A 128 -4.90 21.76 -7.74
N ASN A 129 -6.00 21.25 -7.19
CA ASN A 129 -6.12 21.01 -5.75
C ASN A 129 -5.14 19.94 -5.29
N ALA A 130 -5.01 18.84 -6.03
CA ALA A 130 -4.02 17.81 -5.75
C ALA A 130 -2.59 18.36 -5.70
N ILE A 131 -2.19 19.17 -6.68
CA ILE A 131 -0.87 19.81 -6.73
C ILE A 131 -0.67 20.75 -5.54
N ASN A 132 -1.68 21.57 -5.20
CA ASN A 132 -1.61 22.49 -4.08
C ASN A 132 -1.34 21.78 -2.75
N TYR A 133 -2.02 20.67 -2.49
CA TYR A 133 -1.78 19.88 -1.28
C TYR A 133 -0.43 19.19 -1.31
N LEU A 134 -0.04 18.59 -2.42
CA LEU A 134 1.24 17.92 -2.56
C LEU A 134 2.43 18.87 -2.36
N ASN A 135 2.30 20.12 -2.78
CA ASN A 135 3.32 21.16 -2.58
C ASN A 135 3.46 21.65 -1.12
N LYS A 136 2.49 21.39 -0.25
CA LYS A 136 2.60 21.68 1.19
C LYS A 136 3.52 20.69 1.92
N ILE A 137 3.75 19.50 1.34
CA ILE A 137 4.45 18.41 1.98
C ILE A 137 5.95 18.63 1.89
N LEU A 138 6.59 18.66 3.06
CA LEU A 138 8.04 18.58 3.19
C LEU A 138 8.38 17.12 3.58
N PRO A 139 8.95 16.32 2.69
CA PRO A 139 9.24 14.93 2.98
C PRO A 139 10.27 14.84 4.12
N ARG A 140 9.94 14.09 5.16
CA ARG A 140 10.79 13.92 6.36
C ARG A 140 11.59 12.63 6.33
N ASN A 141 11.09 11.65 5.57
CA ASN A 141 11.66 10.33 5.47
C ASN A 141 11.52 9.79 4.04
N ASP A 142 12.11 8.63 3.80
CA ASP A 142 12.10 7.99 2.48
C ASP A 142 10.71 7.47 2.08
N LYS A 143 9.89 7.09 3.06
CA LYS A 143 8.49 6.68 2.82
C LYS A 143 7.67 7.83 2.25
N ASP A 144 7.77 9.03 2.86
CA ASP A 144 7.10 10.24 2.35
C ASP A 144 7.55 10.54 0.91
N ARG A 145 8.87 10.47 0.64
CA ARG A 145 9.41 10.71 -0.70
C ARG A 145 8.89 9.71 -1.73
N LEU A 146 8.83 8.42 -1.38
CA LEU A 146 8.28 7.38 -2.27
C LEU A 146 6.81 7.63 -2.57
N THR A 147 6.01 7.92 -1.55
CA THR A 147 4.59 8.22 -1.72
C THR A 147 4.38 9.49 -2.56
N MET A 148 5.17 10.54 -2.30
CA MET A 148 5.15 11.74 -3.14
C MET A 148 5.55 11.46 -4.60
N ALA A 149 6.57 10.63 -4.83
CA ALA A 149 6.97 10.24 -6.18
C ALA A 149 5.85 9.50 -6.92
N GLU A 150 5.13 8.59 -6.24
CA GLU A 150 3.95 7.92 -6.79
C GLU A 150 2.85 8.90 -7.18
N LEU A 151 2.53 9.86 -6.29
CA LEU A 151 1.52 10.89 -6.55
C LEU A 151 1.93 11.82 -7.69
N GLN A 152 3.22 12.20 -7.77
CA GLN A 152 3.74 12.98 -8.89
C GLN A 152 3.61 12.21 -10.23
N LEU A 153 3.81 10.90 -10.23
CA LEU A 153 3.59 10.07 -11.41
C LEU A 153 2.12 10.04 -11.83
N LYS A 154 1.19 9.92 -10.88
CA LYS A 154 -0.26 10.00 -11.17
C LYS A 154 -0.66 11.35 -11.76
N LEU A 155 0.01 12.42 -11.34
CA LEU A 155 -0.14 13.77 -11.90
C LEU A 155 0.64 14.00 -13.20
N ASN A 156 1.23 12.92 -13.78
CA ASN A 156 2.08 12.96 -14.98
C ASN A 156 3.33 13.86 -14.86
N ARG A 157 3.76 14.18 -13.64
CA ARG A 157 4.94 15.02 -13.35
C ARG A 157 6.20 14.15 -13.20
N ARG A 158 6.60 13.50 -14.31
CA ARG A 158 7.64 12.47 -14.34
C ARG A 158 9.00 12.93 -13.83
N ASN A 159 9.41 14.16 -14.16
CA ASN A 159 10.72 14.69 -13.75
C ASN A 159 10.79 14.92 -12.23
N THR A 160 9.73 15.47 -11.63
CA THR A 160 9.65 15.65 -10.18
C THR A 160 9.63 14.31 -9.45
N ALA A 161 8.89 13.34 -9.98
CA ALA A 161 8.89 11.98 -9.43
C ALA A 161 10.29 11.34 -9.49
N LEU A 162 11.00 11.51 -10.60
CA LEU A 162 12.37 10.99 -10.74
C LEU A 162 13.33 11.66 -9.75
N GLN A 163 13.24 12.98 -9.59
CA GLN A 163 14.07 13.70 -8.61
C GLN A 163 13.85 13.16 -7.19
N LEU A 164 12.61 13.01 -6.76
CA LEU A 164 12.27 12.44 -5.44
C LEU A 164 12.83 11.03 -5.26
N LEU A 165 12.76 10.19 -6.30
CA LEU A 165 13.32 8.85 -6.28
C LEU A 165 14.85 8.87 -6.21
N ASP A 166 15.51 9.74 -6.96
CA ASP A 166 16.97 9.86 -6.96
C ASP A 166 17.49 10.37 -5.60
N GLU A 167 16.77 11.30 -4.97
CA GLU A 167 17.05 11.76 -3.61
C GLU A 167 16.89 10.62 -2.58
N THR A 168 15.89 9.77 -2.74
CA THR A 168 15.65 8.61 -1.87
C THR A 168 16.69 7.51 -2.10
N ALA A 169 17.05 7.22 -3.34
CA ALA A 169 18.01 6.17 -3.68
C ALA A 169 19.45 6.51 -3.26
N GLY A 170 19.76 7.78 -3.04
CA GLY A 170 21.05 8.25 -2.53
C GLY A 170 21.22 8.06 -1.01
N VAL A 171 20.12 7.88 -0.28
CA VAL A 171 20.08 7.61 1.16
C VAL A 171 19.86 6.09 1.35
N ASN A 172 20.42 5.51 2.39
CA ASN A 172 20.23 4.09 2.71
C ASN A 172 18.75 3.83 3.03
N MET A 173 17.96 3.42 2.04
CA MET A 173 16.58 2.96 2.28
C MET A 173 16.61 1.83 3.31
N PRO A 174 15.84 1.95 4.40
CA PRO A 174 16.01 1.06 5.55
C PRO A 174 15.52 -0.36 5.29
N ASP A 175 14.55 -0.56 4.41
CA ASP A 175 13.89 -1.84 4.23
C ASP A 175 13.79 -2.29 2.77
N ALA A 176 13.63 -3.61 2.60
CA ALA A 176 13.57 -4.24 1.29
C ALA A 176 12.30 -3.87 0.51
N ALA A 177 11.16 -3.67 1.20
CA ALA A 177 9.89 -3.31 0.55
C ALA A 177 9.96 -1.91 -0.07
N SER A 178 10.51 -0.92 0.66
CA SER A 178 10.75 0.44 0.13
C SER A 178 11.69 0.41 -1.09
N LYS A 179 12.77 -0.38 -1.03
CA LYS A 179 13.66 -0.58 -2.19
C LYS A 179 12.94 -1.18 -3.39
N MET A 180 12.07 -2.17 -3.17
CA MET A 180 11.28 -2.78 -4.24
C MET A 180 10.22 -1.81 -4.80
N ARG A 181 9.54 -1.04 -3.95
CA ARG A 181 8.65 0.06 -4.40
C ARG A 181 9.39 1.04 -5.31
N ALA A 182 10.55 1.53 -4.88
CA ALA A 182 11.37 2.42 -5.69
C ALA A 182 11.76 1.78 -7.04
N ALA A 183 12.13 0.49 -7.04
CA ALA A 183 12.44 -0.22 -8.27
C ALA A 183 11.25 -0.31 -9.24
N LEU A 184 10.03 -0.54 -8.73
CA LEU A 184 8.81 -0.53 -9.54
C LEU A 184 8.53 0.87 -10.14
N LEU A 185 8.75 1.94 -9.36
CA LEU A 185 8.58 3.31 -9.82
C LEU A 185 9.64 3.69 -10.88
N TYR A 186 10.91 3.33 -10.67
CA TYR A 186 11.95 3.50 -11.70
C TYR A 186 11.59 2.76 -12.98
N ARG A 187 11.04 1.53 -12.88
CA ARG A 187 10.58 0.78 -14.04
C ARG A 187 9.46 1.53 -14.77
N GLN A 188 8.47 2.08 -14.07
CA GLN A 188 7.39 2.89 -14.66
C GLN A 188 7.94 4.15 -15.36
N LEU A 189 9.00 4.72 -14.82
CA LEU A 189 9.74 5.84 -15.45
C LEU A 189 10.69 5.40 -16.57
N ARG A 190 10.77 4.10 -16.90
CA ARG A 190 11.69 3.50 -17.87
C ARG A 190 13.17 3.66 -17.48
N ARG A 191 13.46 3.80 -16.17
CA ARG A 191 14.81 3.84 -15.61
C ARG A 191 15.25 2.44 -15.18
N TYR A 192 15.32 1.52 -16.16
CA TYR A 192 15.55 0.09 -15.90
C TYR A 192 16.84 -0.21 -15.17
N ALA A 193 17.93 0.52 -15.47
CA ALA A 193 19.21 0.33 -14.81
C ALA A 193 19.13 0.65 -13.28
N ASN A 194 18.39 1.71 -12.92
CA ASN A 194 18.18 2.06 -11.51
C ASN A 194 17.36 0.99 -10.80
N ALA A 195 16.28 0.53 -11.44
CA ALA A 195 15.44 -0.54 -10.93
C ALA A 195 16.24 -1.84 -10.73
N GLU A 196 17.01 -2.24 -11.72
CA GLU A 196 17.87 -3.43 -11.69
C GLU A 196 18.91 -3.37 -10.56
N LYS A 197 19.56 -2.22 -10.40
CA LYS A 197 20.53 -1.99 -9.33
C LYS A 197 19.94 -2.22 -7.94
N LEU A 198 18.75 -1.64 -7.67
CA LEU A 198 18.06 -1.81 -6.38
C LEU A 198 17.68 -3.28 -6.15
N LEU A 199 17.09 -3.94 -7.14
CA LEU A 199 16.69 -5.34 -7.00
C LEU A 199 17.89 -6.29 -6.85
N LYS A 200 19.00 -6.05 -7.55
CA LYS A 200 20.25 -6.81 -7.36
C LYS A 200 20.80 -6.63 -5.95
N ASN A 201 20.73 -5.42 -5.40
CA ASN A 201 21.16 -5.19 -4.02
C ASN A 201 20.33 -6.02 -3.03
N ILE A 202 19.01 -6.06 -3.18
CA ILE A 202 18.12 -6.87 -2.33
C ILE A 202 18.44 -8.38 -2.52
N ALA A 203 18.51 -8.83 -3.78
CA ALA A 203 18.70 -10.25 -4.11
C ALA A 203 20.03 -10.83 -3.60
N ASN A 204 21.07 -10.00 -3.52
CA ASN A 204 22.42 -10.40 -3.14
C ASN A 204 22.76 -10.10 -1.67
N ASP A 205 21.93 -9.37 -0.95
CA ASP A 205 22.14 -9.03 0.45
C ASP A 205 21.70 -10.19 1.35
N SER A 206 22.66 -10.88 1.95
CA SER A 206 22.41 -12.00 2.85
C SER A 206 21.66 -11.61 4.14
N SER A 207 21.73 -10.35 4.53
CA SER A 207 20.99 -9.83 5.70
C SER A 207 19.50 -9.60 5.41
N THR A 208 19.13 -9.49 4.15
CA THR A 208 17.73 -9.37 3.71
C THR A 208 17.02 -10.72 3.86
N PRO A 209 15.79 -10.77 4.43
CA PRO A 209 14.98 -11.98 4.54
C PRO A 209 14.83 -12.72 3.20
N ALA A 210 14.77 -14.05 3.25
CA ALA A 210 14.81 -14.91 2.05
C ALA A 210 13.62 -14.65 1.10
N GLU A 211 12.45 -14.34 1.65
CA GLU A 211 11.25 -13.99 0.88
C GLU A 211 11.47 -12.75 0.01
N PHE A 212 12.05 -11.67 0.54
CA PHE A 212 12.35 -10.46 -0.22
C PHE A 212 13.43 -10.69 -1.28
N ARG A 213 14.43 -11.52 -0.98
CA ARG A 213 15.46 -11.90 -1.97
C ARG A 213 14.82 -12.65 -3.14
N SER A 214 13.92 -13.62 -2.85
CA SER A 214 13.18 -14.36 -3.87
C SER A 214 12.27 -13.45 -4.70
N GLN A 215 11.56 -12.53 -4.05
CA GLN A 215 10.71 -11.55 -4.72
C GLN A 215 11.53 -10.62 -5.63
N ALA A 216 12.68 -10.14 -5.16
CA ALA A 216 13.57 -9.31 -5.98
C ALA A 216 14.10 -10.08 -7.21
N GLN A 217 14.44 -11.36 -7.06
CA GLN A 217 14.84 -12.21 -8.19
C GLN A 217 13.69 -12.39 -9.20
N ALA A 218 12.44 -12.56 -8.74
CA ALA A 218 11.28 -12.64 -9.62
C ALA A 218 11.07 -11.34 -10.40
N LEU A 219 11.18 -10.19 -9.73
CA LEU A 219 11.09 -8.88 -10.38
C LEU A 219 12.24 -8.63 -11.37
N LEU A 220 13.46 -9.10 -11.08
CA LEU A 220 14.58 -9.02 -12.01
C LEU A 220 14.30 -9.77 -13.31
N LYS A 221 13.64 -10.93 -13.26
CA LYS A 221 13.19 -11.66 -14.45
C LYS A 221 12.14 -10.89 -15.25
N PHE A 222 11.29 -10.12 -14.56
CA PHE A 222 10.23 -9.33 -15.19
C PHE A 222 10.73 -7.99 -15.78
N LEU A 223 11.86 -7.47 -15.27
CA LEU A 223 12.40 -6.14 -15.63
C LEU A 223 12.90 -5.96 -17.07
N PRO A 224 13.55 -6.96 -17.74
CA PRO A 224 14.27 -6.70 -19.00
C PRO A 224 13.41 -6.18 -20.13
N TYR A 225 12.15 -5.97 -19.92
CA TYR A 225 11.18 -5.81 -20.97
C TYR A 225 10.59 -4.40 -21.00
N GLY A 226 11.31 -3.49 -21.65
CA GLY A 226 10.94 -2.08 -21.82
C GLY A 226 9.89 -1.81 -22.89
N THR A 227 9.40 -2.83 -23.59
CA THR A 227 8.35 -2.69 -24.59
C THR A 227 6.99 -3.03 -24.02
N PRO A 228 5.91 -2.37 -24.43
CA PRO A 228 4.57 -2.82 -24.08
C PRO A 228 4.38 -4.24 -24.62
N PHE A 229 4.18 -5.19 -23.70
CA PHE A 229 3.92 -6.57 -24.07
C PHE A 229 2.52 -6.72 -24.63
N LYS A 230 2.39 -7.61 -25.59
CA LYS A 230 1.13 -8.24 -25.87
C LYS A 230 1.03 -9.48 -25.01
N TRP A 231 -0.07 -9.61 -24.32
CA TRP A 231 -0.36 -10.77 -23.50
C TRP A 231 -1.31 -11.73 -24.22
N THR A 232 -1.14 -13.00 -23.93
CA THR A 232 -2.09 -14.02 -24.37
C THR A 232 -3.34 -13.91 -23.48
N ASN A 233 -4.53 -13.91 -24.09
CA ASN A 233 -5.78 -14.01 -23.33
C ASN A 233 -5.82 -15.35 -22.59
N GLY A 234 -6.23 -15.33 -21.35
CA GLY A 234 -6.31 -16.53 -20.51
C GLY A 234 -6.24 -16.22 -19.03
N VAL A 235 -6.12 -17.29 -18.24
CA VAL A 235 -5.90 -17.23 -16.80
C VAL A 235 -4.51 -17.81 -16.52
N PHE A 236 -3.68 -17.03 -15.85
CA PHE A 236 -2.29 -17.37 -15.54
C PHE A 236 -2.07 -17.36 -14.03
N GLU A 237 -1.51 -18.45 -13.52
CA GLU A 237 -1.12 -18.53 -12.12
C GLU A 237 0.21 -17.84 -11.89
N GLY A 238 0.23 -16.94 -10.90
CA GLY A 238 1.44 -16.30 -10.44
C GLY A 238 1.68 -16.53 -8.96
N LYS A 239 2.96 -16.49 -8.56
CA LYS A 239 3.42 -16.83 -7.22
C LYS A 239 4.40 -15.81 -6.67
N ALA A 240 4.34 -15.61 -5.35
CA ALA A 240 5.33 -14.83 -4.61
C ALA A 240 5.61 -15.49 -3.27
N ALA A 241 6.89 -15.57 -2.91
CA ALA A 241 7.31 -16.07 -1.60
C ALA A 241 6.93 -15.07 -0.50
N THR A 242 6.50 -15.57 0.65
CA THR A 242 6.29 -14.81 1.88
C THR A 242 6.91 -15.54 3.06
N ARG A 243 7.03 -14.89 4.21
CA ARG A 243 7.52 -15.51 5.45
C ARG A 243 6.65 -16.70 5.92
N ASN A 244 5.35 -16.69 5.56
CA ASN A 244 4.38 -17.69 6.03
C ASN A 244 3.98 -18.70 4.94
N GLY A 245 4.69 -18.74 3.81
CA GLY A 245 4.40 -19.63 2.69
C GLY A 245 4.43 -18.91 1.34
N GLU A 246 3.55 -19.30 0.44
CA GLU A 246 3.52 -18.78 -0.92
C GLU A 246 2.17 -18.11 -1.20
N MET A 247 2.20 -16.87 -1.64
CA MET A 247 1.01 -16.21 -2.20
C MET A 247 0.80 -16.73 -3.62
N ILE A 248 -0.42 -17.17 -3.92
CA ILE A 248 -0.80 -17.66 -5.23
C ILE A 248 -1.97 -16.82 -5.75
N VAL A 249 -1.82 -16.27 -6.95
CA VAL A 249 -2.87 -15.51 -7.63
C VAL A 249 -3.17 -16.08 -9.01
N ASN A 250 -4.43 -16.02 -9.42
CA ASN A 250 -4.84 -16.23 -10.81
C ASN A 250 -5.14 -14.87 -11.44
N VAL A 251 -4.37 -14.52 -12.45
CA VAL A 251 -4.53 -13.29 -13.23
C VAL A 251 -5.25 -13.60 -14.52
N THR A 252 -6.43 -13.02 -14.69
CA THR A 252 -7.19 -13.12 -15.94
C THR A 252 -6.79 -12.00 -16.88
N ILE A 253 -6.42 -12.34 -18.11
CA ILE A 253 -6.05 -11.38 -19.15
C ILE A 253 -7.06 -11.46 -20.29
N LYS A 254 -7.61 -10.32 -20.69
CA LYS A 254 -8.49 -10.14 -21.84
C LYS A 254 -8.10 -8.89 -22.62
N ARG A 255 -7.97 -9.02 -23.92
CA ARG A 255 -7.69 -7.90 -24.84
C ARG A 255 -6.46 -7.07 -24.42
N ASP A 256 -5.37 -7.76 -24.10
CA ASP A 256 -4.13 -7.15 -23.61
C ASP A 256 -4.29 -6.31 -22.32
N ARG A 257 -5.29 -6.65 -21.48
CA ARG A 257 -5.52 -6.01 -20.19
C ARG A 257 -5.66 -7.03 -19.07
N ILE A 258 -5.22 -6.63 -17.90
CA ILE A 258 -5.51 -7.33 -16.65
C ILE A 258 -7.00 -7.10 -16.35
N ASP A 259 -7.81 -8.14 -16.47
CA ASP A 259 -9.26 -8.08 -16.28
C ASP A 259 -9.65 -8.39 -14.82
N ASN A 260 -8.96 -9.35 -14.20
CA ASN A 260 -9.25 -9.77 -12.84
C ASN A 260 -8.03 -10.43 -12.19
N ILE A 261 -7.96 -10.36 -10.86
CA ILE A 261 -6.97 -11.04 -10.02
C ILE A 261 -7.72 -11.74 -8.90
N VAL A 262 -7.51 -13.06 -8.77
CA VAL A 262 -8.15 -13.90 -7.73
C VAL A 262 -7.07 -14.59 -6.91
N PHE A 263 -7.13 -14.44 -5.59
CA PHE A 263 -6.24 -15.15 -4.68
C PHE A 263 -6.65 -16.61 -4.55
N ARG A 264 -5.70 -17.52 -4.77
CA ARG A 264 -5.85 -18.98 -4.55
C ARG A 264 -5.22 -19.43 -3.25
N GLY A 265 -4.13 -18.78 -2.85
CA GLY A 265 -3.49 -18.94 -1.57
C GLY A 265 -2.97 -17.58 -1.09
N ASN A 266 -3.35 -17.19 0.10
CA ASN A 266 -2.87 -15.96 0.71
C ASN A 266 -2.41 -16.24 2.15
N PRO A 267 -1.10 -16.38 2.37
CA PRO A 267 -0.54 -16.58 3.70
C PRO A 267 -0.50 -15.29 4.55
N LEU A 268 -0.83 -14.14 3.96
CA LEU A 268 -0.94 -12.83 4.62
C LEU A 268 -2.41 -12.54 4.97
N LYS A 269 -3.04 -13.46 5.71
CA LYS A 269 -4.48 -13.37 6.05
C LYS A 269 -4.81 -12.11 6.85
N ASP A 270 -3.94 -11.70 7.73
CA ASP A 270 -3.99 -10.49 8.53
C ASP A 270 -3.92 -9.20 7.69
N GLN A 271 -3.37 -9.30 6.46
CA GLN A 271 -3.24 -8.18 5.52
C GLN A 271 -4.07 -8.40 4.24
N PHE A 272 -5.09 -9.26 4.30
CA PHE A 272 -5.89 -9.61 3.12
C PHE A 272 -6.53 -8.39 2.46
N PHE A 273 -6.97 -7.43 3.25
CA PHE A 273 -7.52 -6.17 2.75
C PHE A 273 -6.53 -5.43 1.85
N ALA A 274 -5.26 -5.27 2.30
CA ALA A 274 -4.23 -4.59 1.50
C ALA A 274 -3.91 -5.37 0.23
N CYS A 275 -3.88 -6.71 0.31
CA CYS A 275 -3.69 -7.56 -0.85
C CYS A 275 -4.78 -7.32 -1.90
N ASP A 276 -6.05 -7.32 -1.48
CA ASP A 276 -7.19 -7.15 -2.39
C ASP A 276 -7.27 -5.71 -2.95
N ALA A 277 -7.06 -4.70 -2.11
CA ALA A 277 -7.03 -3.32 -2.56
C ALA A 277 -5.89 -3.09 -3.58
N THR A 278 -4.71 -3.69 -3.35
CA THR A 278 -3.59 -3.63 -4.30
C THR A 278 -3.95 -4.34 -5.61
N ALA A 279 -4.59 -5.51 -5.55
CA ALA A 279 -5.04 -6.22 -6.75
C ALA A 279 -6.02 -5.37 -7.57
N ARG A 280 -6.99 -4.73 -6.93
CA ARG A 280 -7.92 -3.79 -7.60
C ARG A 280 -7.20 -2.60 -8.24
N LYS A 281 -6.22 -2.01 -7.54
CA LYS A 281 -5.40 -0.91 -8.08
C LYS A 281 -4.61 -1.37 -9.33
N ILE A 282 -4.04 -2.57 -9.30
CA ILE A 282 -3.32 -3.17 -10.44
C ILE A 282 -4.26 -3.36 -11.65
N VAL A 283 -5.45 -3.92 -11.43
CA VAL A 283 -6.47 -4.10 -12.49
C VAL A 283 -6.86 -2.75 -13.09
N ALA A 284 -7.17 -1.76 -12.26
CA ALA A 284 -7.57 -0.43 -12.70
C ALA A 284 -6.46 0.28 -13.51
N ALA A 285 -5.22 0.20 -13.02
CA ALA A 285 -4.06 0.82 -13.64
C ALA A 285 -3.53 0.04 -14.86
N ASN A 286 -3.87 -1.24 -14.99
CA ASN A 286 -3.31 -2.18 -15.97
C ASN A 286 -1.78 -2.29 -15.89
N HIS A 287 -1.19 -2.16 -14.72
CA HIS A 287 0.24 -2.36 -14.45
C HIS A 287 0.47 -2.63 -12.95
N ILE A 288 1.64 -3.21 -12.62
CA ILE A 288 1.97 -3.64 -11.25
C ILE A 288 2.56 -2.54 -10.35
N ALA A 289 2.99 -1.41 -10.92
CA ALA A 289 3.56 -0.30 -10.15
C ALA A 289 2.43 0.62 -9.67
N VAL A 290 1.68 0.17 -8.69
CA VAL A 290 0.60 0.93 -8.04
C VAL A 290 1.06 1.45 -6.68
N ASP A 291 0.37 2.47 -6.17
CA ASP A 291 0.66 3.01 -4.85
C ASP A 291 0.41 1.95 -3.76
N ALA A 292 1.32 1.90 -2.83
CA ALA A 292 1.19 1.02 -1.67
C ALA A 292 0.12 1.55 -0.70
N ILE A 293 -0.40 0.65 0.11
CA ILE A 293 -1.23 0.99 1.26
C ILE A 293 -0.30 1.20 2.45
N ASP A 294 -0.45 2.32 3.12
CA ASP A 294 0.38 2.69 4.25
C ASP A 294 0.30 1.62 5.35
N GLY A 295 1.46 1.21 5.83
CA GLY A 295 1.57 0.16 6.84
C GLY A 295 1.43 -1.27 6.33
N ALA A 296 1.17 -1.48 5.03
CA ALA A 296 1.07 -2.79 4.40
C ALA A 296 1.93 -2.90 3.12
N GLU A 297 3.04 -2.18 3.08
CA GLU A 297 3.94 -2.11 1.93
C GLU A 297 4.43 -3.47 1.48
N ASP A 298 4.75 -4.36 2.44
CA ASP A 298 5.18 -5.74 2.18
C ASP A 298 4.11 -6.54 1.43
N ALA A 299 2.85 -6.43 1.86
CA ALA A 299 1.73 -7.10 1.21
C ALA A 299 1.52 -6.56 -0.22
N CYS A 300 1.59 -5.24 -0.39
CA CYS A 300 1.44 -4.60 -1.69
C CYS A 300 2.53 -5.06 -2.67
N VAL A 301 3.79 -5.10 -2.24
CA VAL A 301 4.89 -5.60 -3.06
C VAL A 301 4.73 -7.09 -3.37
N THR A 302 4.31 -7.90 -2.40
CA THR A 302 4.09 -9.33 -2.60
C THR A 302 3.02 -9.59 -3.67
N VAL A 303 1.90 -8.86 -3.64
CA VAL A 303 0.87 -8.95 -4.69
C VAL A 303 1.44 -8.55 -6.05
N ALA A 304 2.18 -7.44 -6.13
CA ALA A 304 2.80 -6.99 -7.38
C ALA A 304 3.75 -8.04 -7.96
N VAL A 305 4.54 -8.71 -7.11
CA VAL A 305 5.45 -9.81 -7.52
C VAL A 305 4.68 -11.02 -8.04
N ALA A 306 3.62 -11.45 -7.33
CA ALA A 306 2.81 -12.57 -7.77
C ALA A 306 2.14 -12.29 -9.13
N VAL A 307 1.62 -11.08 -9.30
CA VAL A 307 1.05 -10.65 -10.59
C VAL A 307 2.11 -10.57 -11.68
N ALA A 308 3.31 -10.07 -11.39
CA ALA A 308 4.42 -10.04 -12.34
C ALA A 308 4.80 -11.43 -12.86
N ASP A 309 4.83 -12.44 -11.97
CA ASP A 309 5.10 -13.83 -12.34
C ASP A 309 4.01 -14.38 -13.27
N ALA A 310 2.73 -14.11 -13.01
CA ALA A 310 1.64 -14.49 -13.89
C ALA A 310 1.73 -13.81 -15.27
N LEU A 311 2.03 -12.50 -15.29
CA LEU A 311 2.17 -11.73 -16.53
C LEU A 311 3.35 -12.20 -17.39
N GLN A 312 4.43 -12.66 -16.76
CA GLN A 312 5.57 -13.23 -17.47
C GLN A 312 5.17 -14.52 -18.22
N LYS A 313 4.31 -15.37 -17.61
CA LYS A 313 3.79 -16.59 -18.24
C LYS A 313 2.78 -16.30 -19.37
N ALA A 314 2.07 -15.18 -19.24
CA ALA A 314 1.08 -14.73 -20.22
C ALA A 314 1.70 -14.08 -21.46
N ARG A 315 2.99 -13.80 -21.45
CA ARG A 315 3.67 -13.08 -22.52
C ARG A 315 3.56 -13.80 -23.86
N ARG A 316 3.30 -13.02 -24.91
CA ARG A 316 3.53 -13.45 -26.31
C ARG A 316 4.95 -13.07 -26.70
N ASP A 317 5.68 -14.04 -27.22
CA ASP A 317 6.96 -13.82 -27.88
C ASP A 317 6.80 -13.03 -29.19
#